data_072a0a0c1422c026394eeaaa13015021
#
_entry.id   072a0a0c1422c026394eeaaa13015021
#
_cell.length_a   1.000
_cell.length_b   1.000
_cell.length_c   1.000
_cell.angle_alpha   90.00
_cell.angle_beta   90.00
_cell.angle_gamma   90.00
#
_symmetry.space_group_name_H-M   'P 1'
#
loop_
_entity.id
_entity.type
_entity.pdbx_description
1 polymer ?
#
loop_
_entity_poly.entity_id
_entity_poly.type
_entity_poly.pdbx_seq_one_letter_code
_entity_poly.pdbx_strand_id
1 'polypeptide(L)'
;ELVSAYWPWLLDIKLYEIFGSTVYLWPLLFGIAAACCVILQNFRGAASMASLQKNLTRMLFLGMTIAMVISFWRGGVHNFMPFFEYVQGPVAITGGEHFVEALISVLVLTPYFYTGLDTIPDQAEEAKSGINWKNYGRVIGLTVIASAVFYGICIYSFSTIIPWTSFIERPIPALAVLRDIN
;
A
#
# COMPACT_ATOMS: atom_id res chain seq x y z
N GLU A 1 5.47 -2.76 14.00
CA GLU A 1 6.05 -4.08 13.64
C GLU A 1 7.25 -3.95 12.68
N LEU A 2 7.22 -3.14 11.61
CA LEU A 2 8.35 -2.90 10.70
C LEU A 2 9.58 -2.36 11.43
N VAL A 3 9.37 -1.29 12.17
CA VAL A 3 10.44 -0.60 12.89
C VAL A 3 11.01 -1.49 14.01
N SER A 4 10.18 -2.28 14.68
CA SER A 4 10.59 -3.18 15.74
C SER A 4 11.38 -4.40 15.25
N ALA A 5 11.17 -4.83 14.01
CA ALA A 5 11.96 -5.92 13.43
C ALA A 5 13.42 -5.53 13.19
N TYR A 6 13.68 -4.25 12.85
CA TYR A 6 15.04 -3.73 12.61
C TYR A 6 15.66 -3.08 13.86
N TRP A 7 14.84 -2.55 14.76
CA TRP A 7 15.28 -1.89 16.01
C TRP A 7 14.54 -2.46 17.22
N PRO A 8 14.96 -3.63 17.75
CA PRO A 8 14.31 -4.30 18.88
C PRO A 8 14.18 -3.41 20.13
N TRP A 9 15.14 -2.53 20.36
CA TRP A 9 15.16 -1.60 21.50
C TRP A 9 13.93 -0.66 21.55
N LEU A 10 13.21 -0.48 20.42
CA LEU A 10 11.98 0.31 20.40
C LEU A 10 10.83 -0.37 21.15
N LEU A 11 10.95 -1.66 21.45
CA LEU A 11 9.96 -2.44 22.20
C LEU A 11 10.37 -2.69 23.67
N ASP A 12 11.42 -2.04 24.17
CA ASP A 12 11.93 -2.31 25.52
C ASP A 12 10.97 -1.81 26.61
N ILE A 13 10.31 -0.67 26.40
CA ILE A 13 9.47 -0.04 27.40
C ILE A 13 7.99 -0.25 27.08
N LYS A 14 7.37 -1.20 27.77
CA LYS A 14 5.92 -1.43 27.74
C LYS A 14 5.21 -0.42 28.62
N LEU A 15 4.17 0.21 28.12
CA LEU A 15 3.35 1.17 28.86
C LEU A 15 2.08 0.52 29.42
N TYR A 16 1.26 -0.04 28.52
CA TYR A 16 -0.02 -0.66 28.87
C TYR A 16 -0.50 -1.60 27.74
N GLU A 17 -1.55 -2.37 28.04
CA GLU A 17 -2.21 -3.23 27.07
C GLU A 17 -3.64 -2.77 26.82
N ILE A 18 -4.03 -2.71 25.53
CA ILE A 18 -5.41 -2.43 25.10
C ILE A 18 -5.86 -3.54 24.13
N PHE A 19 -6.96 -4.17 24.43
CA PHE A 19 -7.57 -5.23 23.60
C PHE A 19 -6.55 -6.32 23.15
N GLY A 20 -5.66 -6.74 24.05
CA GLY A 20 -4.65 -7.75 23.77
C GLY A 20 -3.43 -7.23 22.97
N SER A 21 -3.37 -5.95 22.66
CA SER A 21 -2.22 -5.32 22.00
C SER A 21 -1.39 -4.52 23.00
N THR A 22 -0.07 -4.79 23.07
CA THR A 22 0.85 -4.08 23.95
C THR A 22 1.29 -2.77 23.31
N VAL A 23 1.12 -1.66 24.04
CA VAL A 23 1.57 -0.34 23.61
C VAL A 23 2.96 -0.06 24.20
N TYR A 24 3.90 0.29 23.33
CA TYR A 24 5.28 0.60 23.69
C TYR A 24 5.53 2.11 23.62
N LEU A 25 6.42 2.61 24.49
CA LEU A 25 6.71 4.03 24.63
C LEU A 25 7.22 4.66 23.33
N TRP A 26 8.21 4.07 22.68
CA TRP A 26 8.83 4.66 21.50
C TRP A 26 7.91 4.74 20.30
N PRO A 27 7.19 3.68 19.90
CA PRO A 27 6.18 3.77 18.85
C PRO A 27 5.09 4.81 19.14
N LEU A 28 4.68 4.94 20.40
CA LEU A 28 3.70 5.93 20.81
C LEU A 28 4.25 7.36 20.64
N LEU A 29 5.49 7.62 21.08
CA LEU A 29 6.13 8.93 20.92
C LEU A 29 6.32 9.29 19.44
N PHE A 30 6.74 8.34 18.61
CA PHE A 30 6.83 8.56 17.15
C PHE A 30 5.46 8.87 16.54
N GLY A 31 4.42 8.16 16.96
CA GLY A 31 3.04 8.42 16.50
C GLY A 31 2.57 9.83 16.90
N ILE A 32 2.82 10.23 18.14
CA ILE A 32 2.47 11.57 18.64
C ILE A 32 3.28 12.64 17.87
N ALA A 33 4.59 12.44 17.70
CA ALA A 33 5.43 13.38 16.95
C ALA A 33 4.96 13.53 15.49
N ALA A 34 4.62 12.43 14.82
CA ALA A 34 4.07 12.45 13.48
C ALA A 34 2.73 13.20 13.43
N ALA A 35 1.83 12.93 14.37
CA ALA A 35 0.55 13.63 14.47
C ALA A 35 0.75 15.15 14.69
N CYS A 36 1.65 15.55 15.60
CA CYS A 36 2.01 16.95 15.82
C CYS A 36 2.57 17.60 14.54
N CYS A 37 3.44 16.91 13.81
CA CYS A 37 3.96 17.40 12.53
C CYS A 37 2.85 17.66 11.51
N VAL A 38 1.91 16.73 11.37
CA VAL A 38 0.77 16.89 10.44
C VAL A 38 -0.12 18.05 10.87
N ILE A 39 -0.43 18.16 12.17
CA ILE A 39 -1.22 19.26 12.71
C ILE A 39 -0.53 20.59 12.46
N LEU A 40 0.76 20.72 12.76
CA LEU A 40 1.54 21.94 12.53
C LEU A 40 1.58 22.32 11.04
N GLN A 41 1.71 21.32 10.15
CA GLN A 41 1.66 21.58 8.70
C GLN A 41 0.28 22.07 8.25
N ASN A 42 -0.78 21.52 8.83
CA ASN A 42 -2.15 21.95 8.53
C ASN A 42 -2.39 23.42 8.95
N PHE A 43 -1.86 23.83 10.11
CA PHE A 43 -1.90 25.24 10.53
C PHE A 43 -1.13 26.19 9.59
N ARG A 44 -0.13 25.71 8.86
CA ARG A 44 0.60 26.50 7.86
C ARG A 44 -0.18 26.70 6.56
N GLY A 45 -1.35 26.11 6.45
CA GLY A 45 -2.28 26.27 5.34
C GLY A 45 -2.16 25.19 4.25
N ALA A 46 -3.18 25.15 3.41
CA ALA A 46 -3.37 24.12 2.39
C ALA A 46 -2.18 23.95 1.42
N ALA A 47 -1.51 25.04 1.03
CA ALA A 47 -0.34 24.97 0.14
C ALA A 47 0.84 24.22 0.75
N SER A 48 1.09 24.40 2.06
CA SER A 48 2.16 23.70 2.79
C SER A 48 1.84 22.23 2.91
N MET A 49 0.59 21.88 3.22
CA MET A 49 0.12 20.51 3.32
C MET A 49 0.21 19.78 1.96
N ALA A 50 -0.21 20.43 0.87
CA ALA A 50 -0.09 19.89 -0.47
C ALA A 50 1.38 19.63 -0.87
N SER A 51 2.30 20.51 -0.47
CA SER A 51 3.74 20.33 -0.71
C SER A 51 4.29 19.13 0.06
N LEU A 52 3.91 18.96 1.32
CA LEU A 52 4.28 17.81 2.13
C LEU A 52 3.77 16.51 1.50
N GLN A 53 2.48 16.46 1.17
CA GLN A 53 1.85 15.31 0.54
C GLN A 53 2.54 14.94 -0.79
N LYS A 54 2.81 15.92 -1.64
CA LYS A 54 3.53 15.73 -2.90
C LYS A 54 4.92 15.10 -2.67
N ASN A 55 5.67 15.57 -1.67
CA ASN A 55 6.99 15.05 -1.39
C ASN A 55 6.95 13.63 -0.81
N LEU A 56 6.01 13.36 0.10
CA LEU A 56 5.80 12.02 0.65
C LEU A 56 5.40 11.02 -0.44
N THR A 57 4.50 11.42 -1.34
CA THR A 57 4.10 10.59 -2.49
C THR A 57 5.29 10.30 -3.40
N ARG A 58 6.12 11.30 -3.70
CA ARG A 58 7.34 11.08 -4.50
C ARG A 58 8.32 10.11 -3.85
N MET A 59 8.54 10.26 -2.54
CA MET A 59 9.39 9.33 -1.77
C MET A 59 8.84 7.91 -1.79
N LEU A 60 7.53 7.76 -1.62
CA LEU A 60 6.86 6.47 -1.69
C LEU A 60 7.03 5.82 -3.07
N PHE A 61 6.73 6.55 -4.15
CA PHE A 61 6.90 6.04 -5.51
C PHE A 61 8.36 5.68 -5.81
N LEU A 62 9.32 6.50 -5.38
CA LEU A 62 10.74 6.22 -5.55
C LEU A 62 11.14 4.93 -4.81
N GLY A 63 10.75 4.82 -3.53
CA GLY A 63 11.03 3.63 -2.72
C GLY A 63 10.42 2.36 -3.32
N MET A 64 9.15 2.43 -3.72
CA MET A 64 8.47 1.29 -4.37
C MET A 64 9.10 0.93 -5.71
N THR A 65 9.51 1.92 -6.52
CA THR A 65 10.20 1.66 -7.79
C THR A 65 11.55 0.97 -7.57
N ILE A 66 12.33 1.42 -6.59
CA ILE A 66 13.58 0.78 -6.21
C ILE A 66 13.32 -0.67 -5.76
N ALA A 67 12.33 -0.90 -4.90
CA ALA A 67 11.95 -2.23 -4.45
C ALA A 67 11.56 -3.14 -5.61
N MET A 68 10.75 -2.64 -6.57
CA MET A 68 10.37 -3.38 -7.77
C MET A 68 11.59 -3.75 -8.64
N VAL A 69 12.50 -2.79 -8.87
CA VAL A 69 13.71 -3.04 -9.67
C VAL A 69 14.58 -4.11 -9.02
N ILE A 70 14.79 -4.05 -7.70
CA ILE A 70 15.56 -5.06 -6.97
C ILE A 70 14.83 -6.42 -7.01
N SER A 71 13.49 -6.42 -6.89
CA SER A 71 12.68 -7.64 -6.98
C SER A 71 12.82 -8.32 -8.34
N PHE A 72 12.77 -7.57 -9.43
CA PHE A 72 12.99 -8.12 -10.77
C PHE A 72 14.42 -8.63 -10.99
N TRP A 73 15.40 -7.97 -10.36
CA TRP A 73 16.80 -8.39 -10.50
C TRP A 73 17.10 -9.70 -9.76
N ARG A 74 16.56 -9.85 -8.55
CA ARG A 74 16.82 -11.01 -7.67
C ARG A 74 15.79 -12.12 -7.79
N GLY A 75 14.59 -11.80 -8.25
CA GLY A 75 13.48 -12.72 -8.34
C GLY A 75 13.56 -13.70 -9.51
N GLY A 76 12.89 -14.83 -9.37
CA GLY A 76 12.76 -15.84 -10.40
C GLY A 76 11.34 -15.97 -10.92
N VAL A 77 11.19 -16.13 -12.24
CA VAL A 77 9.89 -16.33 -12.89
C VAL A 77 9.19 -17.60 -12.41
N HIS A 78 9.97 -18.59 -11.92
CA HIS A 78 9.46 -19.85 -11.39
C HIS A 78 8.60 -19.66 -10.13
N ASN A 79 8.79 -18.57 -9.37
CA ASN A 79 7.99 -18.26 -8.18
C ASN A 79 6.52 -17.91 -8.50
N PHE A 80 6.21 -17.66 -9.78
CA PHE A 80 4.84 -17.50 -10.25
C PHE A 80 4.06 -18.80 -10.37
N MET A 81 4.76 -19.91 -10.41
CA MET A 81 4.12 -21.23 -10.57
C MET A 81 3.83 -21.84 -9.18
N PRO A 82 2.69 -22.49 -9.04
CA PRO A 82 1.59 -22.61 -10.00
C PRO A 82 0.76 -21.32 -10.05
N PHE A 83 0.24 -20.93 -11.23
CA PHE A 83 -0.65 -19.78 -11.36
C PHE A 83 -1.95 -19.93 -10.57
N PHE A 84 -2.40 -21.16 -10.39
CA PHE A 84 -3.58 -21.53 -9.63
C PHE A 84 -3.23 -22.73 -8.78
N GLU A 85 -3.22 -22.58 -7.47
CA GLU A 85 -3.03 -23.67 -6.52
C GLU A 85 -4.23 -23.74 -5.59
N TYR A 86 -4.59 -25.00 -5.26
CA TYR A 86 -5.62 -25.27 -4.28
C TYR A 86 -5.07 -25.00 -2.88
N VAL A 87 -5.38 -23.85 -2.33
CA VAL A 87 -5.11 -23.57 -0.92
C VAL A 87 -6.28 -24.09 -0.11
N GLN A 88 -6.05 -25.08 0.73
CA GLN A 88 -7.03 -25.55 1.72
C GLN A 88 -7.24 -24.44 2.75
N GLY A 89 -8.22 -23.62 2.50
CA GLY A 89 -8.66 -22.54 3.37
C GLY A 89 -10.17 -22.40 3.31
N PRO A 90 -10.80 -21.53 4.12
CA PRO A 90 -12.24 -21.31 4.10
C PRO A 90 -12.77 -20.82 2.73
N VAL A 91 -11.88 -20.47 1.82
CA VAL A 91 -12.21 -20.13 0.42
C VAL A 91 -11.26 -20.94 -0.47
N ALA A 92 -11.61 -22.18 -0.72
CA ALA A 92 -10.89 -23.04 -1.66
C ALA A 92 -11.39 -22.73 -3.08
N ILE A 93 -10.56 -22.12 -3.91
CA ILE A 93 -10.87 -21.80 -5.31
C ILE A 93 -10.17 -22.80 -6.19
N THR A 94 -10.89 -23.77 -6.70
CA THR A 94 -10.39 -24.79 -7.65
C THR A 94 -11.09 -24.68 -9.00
N GLY A 95 -10.30 -24.58 -10.06
CA GLY A 95 -10.79 -24.71 -11.43
C GLY A 95 -11.58 -23.53 -11.97
N GLY A 96 -11.96 -23.60 -13.23
CA GLY A 96 -12.65 -22.52 -13.94
C GLY A 96 -14.02 -22.11 -13.37
N GLU A 97 -14.66 -23.00 -12.59
CA GLU A 97 -15.93 -22.70 -11.92
C GLU A 97 -15.78 -21.62 -10.84
N HIS A 98 -14.62 -21.55 -10.21
CA HIS A 98 -14.34 -20.57 -9.14
C HIS A 98 -13.69 -19.27 -9.65
N PHE A 99 -13.38 -19.16 -10.95
CA PHE A 99 -12.84 -17.92 -11.52
C PHE A 99 -13.79 -16.73 -11.30
N VAL A 100 -15.09 -16.97 -11.44
CA VAL A 100 -16.12 -15.94 -11.22
C VAL A 100 -16.16 -15.51 -9.75
N GLU A 101 -16.05 -16.45 -8.81
CA GLU A 101 -16.01 -16.14 -7.38
C GLU A 101 -14.75 -15.34 -7.01
N ALA A 102 -13.60 -15.74 -7.55
CA ALA A 102 -12.35 -15.00 -7.39
C ALA A 102 -12.45 -13.59 -7.97
N LEU A 103 -13.03 -13.45 -9.16
CA LEU A 103 -13.25 -12.17 -9.80
C LEU A 103 -14.18 -11.27 -8.96
N ILE A 104 -15.29 -11.83 -8.46
CA ILE A 104 -16.21 -11.11 -7.58
C ILE A 104 -15.49 -10.67 -6.30
N SER A 105 -14.70 -11.53 -5.68
CA SER A 105 -13.93 -11.21 -4.48
C SER A 105 -12.96 -10.05 -4.71
N VAL A 106 -12.25 -10.04 -5.84
CA VAL A 106 -11.37 -8.93 -6.22
C VAL A 106 -12.19 -7.66 -6.48
N LEU A 107 -13.33 -7.76 -7.16
CA LEU A 107 -14.20 -6.61 -7.43
C LEU A 107 -14.75 -5.99 -6.14
N VAL A 108 -15.09 -6.79 -5.13
CA VAL A 108 -15.53 -6.31 -3.82
C VAL A 108 -14.43 -5.55 -3.10
N LEU A 109 -13.16 -5.97 -3.25
CA LEU A 109 -12.01 -5.29 -2.65
C LEU A 109 -11.53 -4.07 -3.45
N THR A 110 -11.87 -4.00 -4.73
CA THR A 110 -11.41 -2.93 -5.63
C THR A 110 -11.71 -1.52 -5.12
N PRO A 111 -12.91 -1.19 -4.59
CA PRO A 111 -13.20 0.13 -4.04
C PRO A 111 -12.24 0.54 -2.93
N TYR A 112 -11.78 -0.41 -2.12
CA TYR A 112 -10.80 -0.14 -1.05
C TYR A 112 -9.46 0.35 -1.61
N PHE A 113 -8.98 -0.22 -2.71
CA PHE A 113 -7.73 0.20 -3.35
C PHE A 113 -7.82 1.57 -4.03
N TYR A 114 -9.03 2.00 -4.38
CA TYR A 114 -9.29 3.30 -4.98
C TYR A 114 -9.84 4.33 -3.99
N THR A 115 -9.85 4.02 -2.70
CA THR A 115 -10.21 4.98 -1.64
C THR A 115 -9.32 6.23 -1.73
N GLY A 116 -9.95 7.41 -1.75
CA GLY A 116 -9.29 8.69 -1.90
C GLY A 116 -9.37 9.28 -3.32
N LEU A 117 -9.71 8.50 -4.34
CA LEU A 117 -10.03 9.06 -5.67
C LEU A 117 -11.36 9.83 -5.68
N ASP A 118 -12.27 9.47 -4.80
CA ASP A 118 -13.53 10.17 -4.52
C ASP A 118 -13.31 11.58 -3.96
N THR A 119 -12.20 11.83 -3.29
CA THR A 119 -11.87 13.19 -2.80
C THR A 119 -11.49 14.16 -3.91
N ILE A 120 -11.14 13.67 -5.09
CA ILE A 120 -10.76 14.52 -6.23
C ILE A 120 -11.95 15.36 -6.74
N PRO A 121 -13.16 14.79 -6.94
CA PRO A 121 -14.35 15.58 -7.25
C PRO A 121 -14.71 16.61 -6.18
N ASP A 122 -14.58 16.25 -4.89
CA ASP A 122 -14.89 17.15 -3.78
C ASP A 122 -13.96 18.37 -3.78
N GLN A 123 -12.67 18.18 -4.06
CA GLN A 123 -11.72 19.27 -4.21
C GLN A 123 -11.94 20.12 -5.48
N ALA A 124 -12.66 19.59 -6.45
CA ALA A 124 -12.98 20.35 -7.66
C ALA A 124 -13.92 21.52 -7.39
N GLU A 125 -14.76 21.43 -6.37
CA GLU A 125 -15.65 22.54 -5.94
C GLU A 125 -14.84 23.72 -5.37
N GLU A 126 -13.71 23.45 -4.73
CA GLU A 126 -12.80 24.45 -4.18
C GLU A 126 -11.83 25.02 -5.24
N ALA A 127 -11.86 24.45 -6.43
CA ALA A 127 -10.94 24.83 -7.48
C ALA A 127 -11.30 26.19 -8.09
N LYS A 128 -10.26 26.96 -8.41
CA LYS A 128 -10.42 28.33 -8.99
C LYS A 128 -11.28 28.30 -10.25
N SER A 129 -12.11 29.34 -10.43
CA SER A 129 -12.85 29.61 -11.65
C SER A 129 -11.91 29.60 -12.86
N GLY A 130 -12.26 28.79 -13.90
CA GLY A 130 -11.48 28.68 -15.13
C GLY A 130 -10.85 27.32 -15.39
N ILE A 131 -11.17 26.29 -14.58
CA ILE A 131 -10.70 24.92 -14.83
C ILE A 131 -11.35 24.39 -16.12
N ASN A 132 -10.50 23.82 -16.97
CA ASN A 132 -10.96 23.06 -18.13
C ASN A 132 -11.40 21.65 -17.67
N TRP A 133 -12.69 21.46 -17.47
CA TRP A 133 -13.29 20.21 -17.00
C TRP A 133 -12.93 18.99 -17.86
N LYS A 134 -12.73 19.18 -19.17
CA LYS A 134 -12.31 18.10 -20.08
C LYS A 134 -10.90 17.60 -19.72
N ASN A 135 -10.00 18.52 -19.44
CA ASN A 135 -8.64 18.16 -19.01
C ASN A 135 -8.63 17.54 -17.62
N TYR A 136 -9.48 18.02 -16.73
CA TYR A 136 -9.63 17.48 -15.38
C TYR A 136 -10.11 16.02 -15.42
N GLY A 137 -11.16 15.71 -16.20
CA GLY A 137 -11.63 14.33 -16.39
C GLY A 137 -10.57 13.40 -17.01
N ARG A 138 -9.74 13.91 -17.92
CA ARG A 138 -8.62 13.15 -18.48
C ARG A 138 -7.56 12.82 -17.42
N VAL A 139 -7.24 13.76 -16.56
CA VAL A 139 -6.27 13.55 -15.45
C VAL A 139 -6.79 12.47 -14.52
N ILE A 140 -8.05 12.51 -14.12
CA ILE A 140 -8.66 11.45 -13.29
C ILE A 140 -8.55 10.09 -13.98
N GLY A 141 -8.98 9.99 -15.24
CA GLY A 141 -8.91 8.73 -15.99
C GLY A 141 -7.48 8.18 -16.12
N LEU A 142 -6.52 9.05 -16.39
CA LEU A 142 -5.10 8.68 -16.45
C LEU A 142 -4.58 8.22 -15.08
N THR A 143 -5.00 8.87 -14.00
CA THR A 143 -4.60 8.47 -12.63
C THR A 143 -5.12 7.09 -12.29
N VAL A 144 -6.37 6.77 -12.61
CA VAL A 144 -6.95 5.43 -12.39
C VAL A 144 -6.17 4.36 -13.16
N ILE A 145 -5.92 4.60 -14.45
CA ILE A 145 -5.16 3.65 -15.28
C ILE A 145 -3.73 3.50 -14.77
N ALA A 146 -3.05 4.62 -14.47
CA ALA A 146 -1.69 4.60 -13.96
C ALA A 146 -1.59 3.85 -12.62
N SER A 147 -2.58 4.03 -11.73
CA SER A 147 -2.65 3.30 -10.45
C SER A 147 -2.84 1.81 -10.69
N ALA A 148 -3.74 1.41 -11.58
CA ALA A 148 -3.97 0.00 -11.90
C ALA A 148 -2.70 -0.67 -12.46
N VAL A 149 -2.01 -0.01 -13.39
CA VAL A 149 -0.74 -0.49 -13.95
C VAL A 149 0.34 -0.58 -12.86
N PHE A 150 0.45 0.45 -12.03
CA PHE A 150 1.42 0.47 -10.94
C PHE A 150 1.21 -0.67 -9.95
N TYR A 151 -0.02 -0.88 -9.47
CA TYR A 151 -0.34 -2.00 -8.58
C TYR A 151 -0.09 -3.35 -9.24
N GLY A 152 -0.44 -3.51 -10.52
CA GLY A 152 -0.16 -4.73 -11.28
C GLY A 152 1.34 -5.04 -11.32
N ILE A 153 2.17 -4.04 -11.63
CA ILE A 153 3.63 -4.20 -11.63
C ILE A 153 4.17 -4.51 -10.23
N CYS A 154 3.64 -3.86 -9.17
CA CYS A 154 4.03 -4.15 -7.79
C CYS A 154 3.76 -5.61 -7.42
N ILE A 155 2.54 -6.08 -7.64
CA ILE A 155 2.15 -7.46 -7.34
C ILE A 155 3.04 -8.42 -8.12
N TYR A 156 3.20 -8.16 -9.41
CA TYR A 156 4.04 -8.98 -10.28
C TYR A 156 5.48 -9.03 -9.76
N SER A 157 6.11 -7.90 -9.47
CA SER A 157 7.50 -7.85 -9.05
C SER A 157 7.73 -8.54 -7.70
N PHE A 158 6.83 -8.36 -6.73
CA PHE A 158 6.97 -8.98 -5.42
C PHE A 158 6.76 -10.49 -5.47
N SER A 159 5.86 -10.97 -6.32
CA SER A 159 5.65 -12.39 -6.54
C SER A 159 6.84 -13.08 -7.22
N THR A 160 7.81 -12.36 -7.78
CA THR A 160 9.06 -12.98 -8.29
C THR A 160 10.01 -13.38 -7.17
N ILE A 161 9.95 -12.78 -5.99
CA ILE A 161 10.86 -13.05 -4.87
C ILE A 161 10.35 -14.21 -4.03
N ILE A 162 9.08 -14.19 -3.67
CA ILE A 162 8.46 -15.19 -2.80
C ILE A 162 7.29 -15.81 -3.55
N PRO A 163 7.15 -17.14 -3.55
CA PRO A 163 5.97 -17.80 -4.09
C PRO A 163 4.70 -17.21 -3.46
N TRP A 164 3.72 -16.88 -4.29
CA TRP A 164 2.49 -16.22 -3.85
C TRP A 164 1.73 -17.02 -2.78
N THR A 165 1.83 -18.34 -2.80
CA THR A 165 1.24 -19.23 -1.79
C THR A 165 1.75 -18.98 -0.38
N SER A 166 3.06 -18.79 -0.24
CA SER A 166 3.67 -18.47 1.06
C SER A 166 3.51 -16.98 1.44
N PHE A 167 3.19 -16.12 0.46
CA PHE A 167 2.97 -14.71 0.65
C PHE A 167 1.65 -14.40 1.36
N ILE A 168 0.60 -15.19 1.06
CA ILE A 168 -0.73 -15.03 1.64
C ILE A 168 -0.75 -15.31 3.15
N GLU A 169 0.10 -16.22 3.62
CA GLU A 169 0.14 -16.62 5.03
C GLU A 169 0.86 -15.60 5.93
N ARG A 170 1.53 -14.61 5.36
CA ARG A 170 2.31 -13.64 6.12
C ARG A 170 1.48 -12.41 6.50
N PRO A 171 1.55 -11.94 7.76
CA PRO A 171 0.73 -10.81 8.23
C PRO A 171 1.07 -9.49 7.52
N ILE A 172 2.30 -9.32 7.04
CA ILE A 172 2.72 -8.12 6.29
C ILE A 172 3.56 -8.56 5.08
N PRO A 173 2.90 -8.87 3.96
CA PRO A 173 3.56 -9.42 2.79
C PRO A 173 4.70 -8.56 2.23
N ALA A 174 4.48 -7.25 2.06
CA ALA A 174 5.49 -6.33 1.52
C ALA A 174 6.77 -6.28 2.37
N LEU A 175 6.65 -6.45 3.68
CA LEU A 175 7.79 -6.50 4.59
C LEU A 175 8.56 -7.82 4.44
N ALA A 176 7.86 -8.92 4.26
CA ALA A 176 8.48 -10.22 4.02
C ALA A 176 9.38 -10.18 2.79
N VAL A 177 8.91 -9.57 1.69
CA VAL A 177 9.69 -9.37 0.48
C VAL A 177 10.96 -8.56 0.76
N LEU A 178 10.85 -7.43 1.47
CA LEU A 178 12.01 -6.58 1.79
C LEU A 178 13.04 -7.31 2.68
N ARG A 179 12.58 -8.20 3.56
CA ARG A 179 13.45 -9.03 4.42
C ARG A 179 14.18 -10.10 3.63
N ASP A 180 13.50 -10.73 2.69
CA ASP A 180 14.04 -11.84 1.90
C ASP A 180 14.93 -11.33 0.73
N ILE A 181 14.93 -10.01 0.46
CA ILE A 181 15.85 -9.33 -0.47
C ILE A 181 17.27 -9.21 0.12
N ASN A 182 17.44 -9.17 1.43
CA ASN A 182 18.76 -9.13 2.09
C ASN A 182 19.36 -10.53 2.21
#